data_c1553bd390bcf3d95b688d5f6cace21c
#
_entry.id   c1553bd390bcf3d95b688d5f6cace21c
#
_cell.length_a   1.000
_cell.length_b   1.000
_cell.length_c   1.000
_cell.angle_alpha   90.00
_cell.angle_beta   90.00
_cell.angle_gamma   90.00
#
_symmetry.space_group_name_H-M   'P 1'
#
loop_
_entity.id
_entity.type
_entity.pdbx_description
1 polymer ?
#
loop_
_entity_poly.entity_id
_entity_poly.type
_entity_poly.pdbx_seq_one_letter_code
_entity_poly.pdbx_strand_id
1 'polypeptide(L)'
;CSFEGGTLAHQVVQIHYTQNKTLEEALNSKEVQDRIKNYSSLDEKDQIKFNFIVENLIQTSQNHLDNINELPKQKWEAEFEYTHWDDRIKTYFLSYVDLIGETHFGDIKNVFGRATPTKAGYSYSKPKVPVVPFHSDCLQIALYQKLLPKFKPFLTYASHSDRKIFTPENCT
;
A
#
# COMPACT_ATOMS: atom_id res chain seq x y z
N CYS A 1 -8.93 -11.12 3.78
CA CYS A 1 -8.66 -10.21 4.90
C CYS A 1 -7.41 -9.35 4.69
N SER A 2 -6.22 -9.92 4.49
CA SER A 2 -4.99 -9.13 4.26
C SER A 2 -5.09 -8.27 2.99
N PHE A 3 -5.72 -8.77 1.95
CA PHE A 3 -5.99 -8.04 0.72
C PHE A 3 -6.89 -6.82 1.00
N GLU A 4 -8.03 -7.01 1.65
CA GLU A 4 -8.96 -5.91 1.96
C GLU A 4 -8.33 -4.86 2.88
N GLY A 5 -7.60 -5.30 3.91
CA GLY A 5 -6.89 -4.39 4.81
C GLY A 5 -5.80 -3.60 4.10
N GLY A 6 -5.06 -4.23 3.18
CA GLY A 6 -4.10 -3.56 2.32
C GLY A 6 -4.75 -2.51 1.45
N THR A 7 -5.87 -2.85 0.83
CA THR A 7 -6.64 -1.92 0.01
C THR A 7 -7.16 -0.72 0.81
N LEU A 8 -7.59 -0.93 2.07
CA LEU A 8 -8.06 0.19 2.92
C LEU A 8 -6.95 1.21 3.21
N ALA A 9 -5.76 0.76 3.65
CA ALA A 9 -4.66 1.66 3.94
C ALA A 9 -4.18 2.39 2.67
N HIS A 10 -4.11 1.68 1.54
CA HIS A 10 -3.82 2.26 0.24
C HIS A 10 -4.84 3.35 -0.11
N GLN A 11 -6.14 3.06 0.01
CA GLN A 11 -7.21 4.00 -0.28
C GLN A 11 -7.17 5.26 0.60
N VAL A 12 -6.87 5.12 1.89
CA VAL A 12 -6.71 6.28 2.79
C VAL A 12 -5.56 7.18 2.33
N VAL A 13 -4.41 6.60 1.97
CA VAL A 13 -3.25 7.36 1.45
C VAL A 13 -3.59 8.04 0.12
N GLN A 14 -4.28 7.35 -0.78
CA GLN A 14 -4.70 7.92 -2.05
C GLN A 14 -5.65 9.10 -1.88
N ILE A 15 -6.69 8.98 -1.05
CA ILE A 15 -7.64 10.05 -0.74
C ILE A 15 -6.91 11.26 -0.13
N HIS A 16 -5.95 11.03 0.77
CA HIS A 16 -5.13 12.09 1.33
C HIS A 16 -4.47 12.94 0.24
N TYR A 17 -3.80 12.30 -0.72
CA TYR A 17 -3.08 13.02 -1.77
C TYR A 17 -3.98 13.58 -2.87
N THR A 18 -4.99 12.85 -3.30
CA THR A 18 -5.83 13.29 -4.44
C THR A 18 -6.89 14.32 -4.05
N GLN A 19 -7.41 14.24 -2.84
CA GLN A 19 -8.47 15.12 -2.35
C GLN A 19 -7.96 16.16 -1.34
N ASN A 20 -6.65 16.20 -1.08
CA ASN A 20 -6.03 17.11 -0.11
C ASN A 20 -6.69 17.08 1.27
N LYS A 21 -7.05 15.88 1.74
CA LYS A 21 -7.69 15.63 3.03
C LYS A 21 -6.66 15.21 4.07
N THR A 22 -6.94 15.48 5.34
CA THR A 22 -6.19 14.85 6.44
C THR A 22 -6.43 13.33 6.43
N LEU A 23 -5.57 12.55 7.11
CA LEU A 23 -5.79 11.11 7.23
C LEU A 23 -7.10 10.76 7.94
N GLU A 24 -7.50 11.56 8.93
CA GLU A 24 -8.77 11.38 9.64
C GLU A 24 -9.96 11.65 8.71
N GLU A 25 -9.92 12.71 7.91
CA GLU A 25 -10.94 12.99 6.90
C GLU A 25 -10.98 11.91 5.81
N ALA A 26 -9.82 11.40 5.39
CA ALA A 26 -9.73 10.31 4.42
C ALA A 26 -10.31 9.02 4.98
N LEU A 27 -9.98 8.65 6.24
CA LEU A 27 -10.56 7.50 6.94
C LEU A 27 -12.08 7.61 7.06
N ASN A 28 -12.59 8.80 7.36
CA ASN A 28 -14.03 9.06 7.51
C ASN A 28 -14.74 9.30 6.17
N SER A 29 -14.05 9.18 5.04
CA SER A 29 -14.69 9.26 3.73
C SER A 29 -15.70 8.15 3.54
N LYS A 30 -16.73 8.42 2.74
CA LYS A 30 -17.79 7.46 2.46
C LYS A 30 -17.23 6.16 1.88
N GLU A 31 -16.27 6.26 0.96
CA GLU A 31 -15.67 5.13 0.26
C GLU A 31 -14.98 4.16 1.25
N VAL A 32 -14.20 4.69 2.18
CA VAL A 32 -13.50 3.89 3.19
C VAL A 32 -14.48 3.31 4.20
N GLN A 33 -15.43 4.12 4.69
CA GLN A 33 -16.42 3.69 5.68
C GLN A 33 -17.38 2.64 5.13
N ASP A 34 -17.83 2.77 3.89
CA ASP A 34 -18.68 1.77 3.23
C ASP A 34 -17.93 0.45 3.07
N ARG A 35 -16.65 0.47 2.72
CA ARG A 35 -15.82 -0.74 2.62
C ARG A 35 -15.63 -1.41 3.98
N ILE A 36 -15.40 -0.64 5.05
CA ILE A 36 -15.29 -1.17 6.41
C ILE A 36 -16.60 -1.83 6.84
N LYS A 37 -17.74 -1.16 6.64
CA LYS A 37 -19.08 -1.66 7.03
C LYS A 37 -19.51 -2.89 6.23
N ASN A 38 -19.15 -2.94 4.95
CA ASN A 38 -19.56 -4.02 4.07
C ASN A 38 -18.63 -5.25 4.15
N TYR A 39 -17.51 -5.15 4.87
CA TYR A 39 -16.65 -6.31 5.07
C TYR A 39 -17.31 -7.32 5.99
N SER A 40 -17.47 -8.53 5.50
CA SER A 40 -17.90 -9.69 6.29
C SER A 40 -17.07 -10.90 5.89
N SER A 41 -16.70 -11.72 6.86
CA SER A 41 -16.02 -12.99 6.64
C SER A 41 -16.71 -14.08 7.44
N LEU A 42 -16.85 -15.26 6.85
CA LEU A 42 -17.30 -16.46 7.55
C LEU A 42 -16.20 -17.04 8.45
N ASP A 43 -14.95 -16.65 8.22
CA ASP A 43 -13.81 -17.05 9.04
C ASP A 43 -13.60 -16.03 10.17
N GLU A 44 -13.85 -16.47 11.40
CA GLU A 44 -13.66 -15.65 12.62
C GLU A 44 -12.24 -15.07 12.72
N LYS A 45 -11.23 -15.84 12.37
CA LYS A 45 -9.83 -15.39 12.34
C LYS A 45 -9.63 -14.22 11.38
N ASP A 46 -10.25 -14.28 10.21
CA ASP A 46 -10.15 -13.20 9.22
C ASP A 46 -10.92 -11.96 9.69
N GLN A 47 -12.05 -12.13 10.35
CA GLN A 47 -12.80 -11.00 10.91
C GLN A 47 -12.03 -10.29 12.03
N ILE A 48 -11.45 -11.05 12.96
CA ILE A 48 -10.61 -10.50 14.03
C ILE A 48 -9.40 -9.77 13.45
N LYS A 49 -8.75 -10.37 12.46
CA LYS A 49 -7.62 -9.72 11.77
C LYS A 49 -8.02 -8.42 11.08
N PHE A 50 -9.16 -8.42 10.42
CA PHE A 50 -9.68 -7.22 9.76
C PHE A 50 -9.94 -6.09 10.74
N ASN A 51 -10.61 -6.39 11.87
CA ASN A 51 -10.86 -5.42 12.92
C ASN A 51 -9.56 -4.81 13.47
N PHE A 52 -8.55 -5.65 13.72
CA PHE A 52 -7.23 -5.19 14.14
C PHE A 52 -6.57 -4.25 13.11
N ILE A 53 -6.70 -4.55 11.81
CA ILE A 53 -6.20 -3.68 10.73
C ILE A 53 -6.92 -2.34 10.73
N VAL A 54 -8.25 -2.33 10.87
CA VAL A 54 -9.07 -1.11 10.92
C VAL A 54 -8.70 -0.24 12.12
N GLU A 55 -8.53 -0.82 13.30
CA GLU A 55 -8.10 -0.10 14.52
C GLU A 55 -6.74 0.60 14.35
N ASN A 56 -5.87 0.04 13.52
CA ASN A 56 -4.53 0.56 13.30
C ASN A 56 -4.35 1.29 11.94
N LEU A 57 -5.44 1.56 11.24
CA LEU A 57 -5.43 2.04 9.87
C LEU A 57 -4.79 3.43 9.73
N ILE A 58 -5.12 4.36 10.64
CA ILE A 58 -4.52 5.70 10.66
C ILE A 58 -3.01 5.62 10.82
N GLN A 59 -2.52 4.83 11.80
CA GLN A 59 -1.08 4.74 12.04
C GLN A 59 -0.34 4.08 10.88
N THR A 60 -0.92 3.05 10.26
CA THR A 60 -0.34 2.42 9.07
C THR A 60 -0.25 3.42 7.91
N SER A 61 -1.31 4.18 7.68
CA SER A 61 -1.34 5.21 6.63
C SER A 61 -0.36 6.34 6.93
N GLN A 62 -0.26 6.80 8.18
CA GLN A 62 0.72 7.81 8.59
C GLN A 62 2.16 7.34 8.32
N ASN A 63 2.47 6.08 8.61
CA ASN A 63 3.77 5.51 8.34
C ASN A 63 4.10 5.47 6.83
N HIS A 64 3.11 5.28 5.96
CA HIS A 64 3.31 5.44 4.51
C HIS A 64 3.57 6.90 4.13
N LEU A 65 2.82 7.86 4.67
CA LEU A 65 3.07 9.27 4.41
C LEU A 65 4.46 9.69 4.88
N ASP A 66 4.89 9.25 6.04
CA ASP A 66 6.24 9.53 6.56
C ASP A 66 7.33 8.99 5.64
N ASN A 67 7.14 7.79 5.07
CA ASN A 67 8.04 7.25 4.06
C ASN A 67 8.06 8.12 2.79
N ILE A 68 6.89 8.47 2.27
CA ILE A 68 6.76 9.27 1.05
C ILE A 68 7.35 10.68 1.25
N ASN A 69 7.24 11.23 2.46
CA ASN A 69 7.81 12.53 2.82
C ASN A 69 9.36 12.53 2.89
N GLU A 70 10.01 11.35 2.88
CA GLU A 70 11.48 11.25 2.71
C GLU A 70 11.91 11.52 1.26
N LEU A 71 10.98 11.43 0.30
CA LEU A 71 11.22 11.76 -1.10
C LEU A 71 11.13 13.29 -1.34
N PRO A 72 11.67 13.77 -2.47
CA PRO A 72 11.51 15.18 -2.85
C PRO A 72 10.04 15.59 -2.87
N LYS A 73 9.74 16.76 -2.33
CA LYS A 73 8.38 17.32 -2.35
C LYS A 73 7.90 17.49 -3.78
N GLN A 74 6.76 16.91 -4.08
CA GLN A 74 6.11 16.97 -5.39
C GLN A 74 4.61 16.75 -5.23
N LYS A 75 3.86 17.10 -6.26
CA LYS A 75 2.45 16.75 -6.34
C LYS A 75 2.34 15.27 -6.70
N TRP A 76 1.49 14.55 -5.97
CA TRP A 76 1.22 13.15 -6.22
C TRP A 76 -0.14 12.96 -6.89
N GLU A 77 -0.19 12.05 -7.85
CA GLU A 77 -1.40 11.49 -8.43
C GLU A 77 -1.50 10.02 -8.01
N ALA A 78 -2.70 9.56 -7.71
CA ALA A 78 -2.96 8.20 -7.27
C ALA A 78 -3.63 7.38 -8.37
N GLU A 79 -3.42 6.06 -8.33
CA GLU A 79 -4.00 5.09 -9.29
C GLU A 79 -3.76 5.48 -10.75
N PHE A 80 -2.54 5.84 -11.07
CA PHE A 80 -2.19 6.17 -12.44
C PHE A 80 -2.28 4.91 -13.32
N GLU A 81 -3.25 4.92 -14.25
CA GLU A 81 -3.44 3.85 -15.21
C GLU A 81 -2.47 4.00 -16.39
N TYR A 82 -1.77 2.93 -16.71
CA TYR A 82 -0.88 2.86 -17.86
C TYR A 82 -1.21 1.64 -18.72
N THR A 83 -1.51 1.88 -19.99
CA THR A 83 -1.74 0.83 -20.99
C THR A 83 -0.53 0.72 -21.90
N HIS A 84 0.03 -0.48 -22.04
CA HIS A 84 1.16 -0.76 -22.90
C HIS A 84 0.87 -1.96 -23.82
N TRP A 85 1.16 -1.78 -25.10
CA TRP A 85 1.13 -2.87 -26.07
C TRP A 85 2.45 -3.65 -26.05
N ASP A 86 2.41 -4.99 -25.91
CA ASP A 86 3.58 -5.85 -26.04
C ASP A 86 3.53 -6.60 -27.38
N ASP A 87 4.47 -6.26 -28.26
CA ASP A 87 4.55 -6.82 -29.61
C ASP A 87 4.87 -8.32 -29.64
N ARG A 88 5.50 -8.87 -28.62
CA ARG A 88 5.89 -10.29 -28.56
C ARG A 88 4.69 -11.19 -28.33
N ILE A 89 3.77 -10.78 -27.46
CA ILE A 89 2.57 -11.55 -27.11
C ILE A 89 1.29 -10.97 -27.72
N LYS A 90 1.42 -9.88 -28.50
CA LYS A 90 0.30 -9.24 -29.24
C LYS A 90 -0.90 -8.91 -28.37
N THR A 91 -0.64 -8.33 -27.18
CA THR A 91 -1.71 -7.91 -26.26
C THR A 91 -1.37 -6.62 -25.54
N TYR A 92 -2.40 -6.00 -24.97
CA TYR A 92 -2.23 -4.85 -24.08
C TYR A 92 -2.04 -5.33 -22.65
N PHE A 93 -1.08 -4.72 -21.96
CA PHE A 93 -0.98 -4.75 -20.50
C PHE A 93 -1.59 -3.49 -19.94
N LEU A 94 -2.45 -3.68 -18.95
CA LEU A 94 -2.98 -2.63 -18.13
C LEU A 94 -2.27 -2.69 -16.78
N SER A 95 -1.66 -1.59 -16.38
CA SER A 95 -0.93 -1.48 -15.12
C SER A 95 -1.46 -0.28 -14.34
N TYR A 96 -1.56 -0.44 -13.03
CA TYR A 96 -1.90 0.64 -12.12
C TYR A 96 -0.72 0.91 -11.21
N VAL A 97 -0.23 2.14 -11.23
CA VAL A 97 0.80 2.62 -10.32
C VAL A 97 0.10 3.32 -9.16
N ASP A 98 0.41 2.96 -7.94
CA ASP A 98 -0.29 3.47 -6.76
C ASP A 98 -0.12 4.98 -6.59
N LEU A 99 1.10 5.47 -6.80
CA LEU A 99 1.43 6.90 -6.76
C LEU A 99 2.41 7.25 -7.87
N ILE A 100 2.14 8.35 -8.56
CA ILE A 100 3.06 8.97 -9.51
C ILE A 100 3.17 10.46 -9.22
N GLY A 101 4.39 10.99 -9.21
CA GLY A 101 4.67 12.41 -9.04
C GLY A 101 5.40 12.96 -10.26
N GLU A 102 6.07 14.10 -10.09
CA GLU A 102 6.82 14.75 -11.19
C GLU A 102 8.11 14.00 -11.54
N THR A 103 8.72 13.35 -10.56
CA THR A 103 10.04 12.71 -10.70
C THR A 103 10.07 11.25 -10.21
N HIS A 104 9.09 10.82 -9.44
CA HIS A 104 9.04 9.50 -8.82
C HIS A 104 7.70 8.83 -9.09
N PHE A 105 7.73 7.50 -9.11
CA PHE A 105 6.54 6.66 -9.02
C PHE A 105 6.78 5.54 -8.02
N GLY A 106 5.72 5.00 -7.45
CA GLY A 106 5.90 3.91 -6.49
C GLY A 106 4.64 3.17 -6.12
N ASP A 107 4.86 2.19 -5.28
CA ASP A 107 3.85 1.23 -4.89
C ASP A 107 3.80 1.11 -3.35
N ILE A 108 2.59 0.94 -2.83
CA ILE A 108 2.27 0.94 -1.40
C ILE A 108 2.04 -0.48 -0.93
N LYS A 109 2.89 -0.99 -0.04
CA LYS A 109 2.83 -2.35 0.46
C LYS A 109 2.56 -2.39 1.97
N ASN A 110 1.42 -2.91 2.34
CA ASN A 110 1.04 -3.07 3.74
C ASN A 110 1.56 -4.37 4.32
N VAL A 111 2.13 -4.30 5.51
CA VAL A 111 2.65 -5.47 6.24
C VAL A 111 1.78 -5.74 7.46
N PHE A 112 1.27 -6.95 7.55
CA PHE A 112 0.39 -7.38 8.63
C PHE A 112 1.03 -8.49 9.46
N GLY A 113 0.76 -8.47 10.77
CA GLY A 113 1.13 -9.56 11.67
C GLY A 113 0.39 -10.87 11.34
N ARG A 114 0.88 -11.96 11.89
CA ARG A 114 0.21 -13.27 11.80
C ARG A 114 -0.73 -13.45 12.98
N ALA A 115 -1.95 -13.88 12.69
CA ALA A 115 -2.87 -14.36 13.71
C ALA A 115 -2.48 -15.77 14.14
N THR A 116 -2.27 -15.98 15.43
CA THR A 116 -1.93 -17.28 16.02
C THR A 116 -3.01 -17.66 17.03
N PRO A 117 -3.61 -18.85 16.92
CA PRO A 117 -4.62 -19.30 17.88
C PRO A 117 -4.00 -19.46 19.28
N THR A 118 -4.75 -19.06 20.28
CA THR A 118 -4.40 -19.21 21.70
C THR A 118 -5.59 -19.81 22.47
N LYS A 119 -5.40 -20.17 23.73
CA LYS A 119 -6.50 -20.67 24.57
C LYS A 119 -7.64 -19.65 24.78
N ALA A 120 -7.33 -18.35 24.62
CA ALA A 120 -8.28 -17.25 24.81
C ALA A 120 -8.75 -16.61 23.48
N GLY A 121 -8.54 -17.28 22.33
CA GLY A 121 -8.86 -16.74 21.01
C GLY A 121 -7.62 -16.61 20.12
N TYR A 122 -7.37 -15.45 19.54
CA TYR A 122 -6.22 -15.20 18.68
C TYR A 122 -5.31 -14.11 19.24
N SER A 123 -4.01 -14.31 19.12
CA SER A 123 -3.02 -13.25 19.30
C SER A 123 -2.42 -12.83 17.95
N TYR A 124 -2.00 -11.57 17.85
CA TYR A 124 -1.33 -11.05 16.65
C TYR A 124 0.14 -10.86 16.92
N SER A 125 0.99 -11.40 16.05
CA SER A 125 2.41 -11.07 16.08
C SER A 125 2.61 -9.62 15.63
N LYS A 126 3.60 -8.94 16.21
CA LYS A 126 4.03 -7.63 15.74
C LYS A 126 4.47 -7.75 14.27
N PRO A 127 3.90 -6.98 13.33
CA PRO A 127 4.34 -6.99 11.95
C PRO A 127 5.77 -6.43 11.85
N LYS A 128 6.57 -7.01 10.98
CA LYS A 128 7.91 -6.52 10.69
C LYS A 128 8.00 -6.20 9.20
N VAL A 129 8.36 -4.98 8.88
CA VAL A 129 8.66 -4.62 7.50
C VAL A 129 9.92 -5.37 7.02
N PRO A 130 10.01 -5.70 5.72
CA PRO A 130 11.14 -6.45 5.20
C PRO A 130 12.44 -5.61 5.28
N VAL A 131 13.56 -6.29 5.51
CA VAL A 131 14.89 -5.65 5.48
C VAL A 131 15.30 -5.33 4.05
N VAL A 132 14.90 -6.18 3.09
CA VAL A 132 15.03 -6.00 1.64
C VAL A 132 13.66 -6.17 1.01
N PRO A 133 13.37 -5.54 -0.15
CA PRO A 133 12.07 -5.68 -0.80
C PRO A 133 11.78 -7.15 -1.17
N PHE A 134 10.52 -7.53 -1.20
CA PHE A 134 10.15 -8.85 -1.71
C PHE A 134 10.41 -8.92 -3.22
N HIS A 135 10.88 -10.07 -3.67
CA HIS A 135 11.22 -10.28 -5.10
C HIS A 135 10.05 -9.99 -6.04
N SER A 136 8.83 -10.39 -5.67
CA SER A 136 7.61 -10.10 -6.44
C SER A 136 7.38 -8.60 -6.63
N ASP A 137 7.62 -7.81 -5.59
CA ASP A 137 7.41 -6.37 -5.61
C ASP A 137 8.51 -5.68 -6.44
N CYS A 138 9.75 -6.20 -6.37
CA CYS A 138 10.84 -5.76 -7.24
C CYS A 138 10.54 -6.02 -8.72
N LEU A 139 9.95 -7.18 -9.06
CA LEU A 139 9.55 -7.48 -10.44
C LEU A 139 8.44 -6.55 -10.93
N GLN A 140 7.45 -6.25 -10.09
CA GLN A 140 6.40 -5.30 -10.40
C GLN A 140 6.98 -3.91 -10.69
N ILE A 141 7.82 -3.41 -9.79
CA ILE A 141 8.49 -2.11 -9.96
C ILE A 141 9.40 -2.08 -11.18
N ALA A 142 10.13 -3.16 -11.47
CA ALA A 142 10.99 -3.25 -12.66
C ALA A 142 10.16 -3.20 -13.97
N LEU A 143 8.96 -3.80 -13.97
CA LEU A 143 8.03 -3.68 -15.09
C LEU A 143 7.58 -2.22 -15.26
N TYR A 144 7.14 -1.57 -14.17
CA TYR A 144 6.73 -0.17 -14.21
C TYR A 144 7.89 0.76 -14.63
N GLN A 145 9.10 0.52 -14.13
CA GLN A 145 10.30 1.29 -14.54
C GLN A 145 10.57 1.20 -16.02
N LYS A 146 10.33 0.04 -16.64
CA LYS A 146 10.45 -0.13 -18.08
C LYS A 146 9.43 0.70 -18.87
N LEU A 147 8.23 0.87 -18.30
CA LEU A 147 7.14 1.66 -18.89
C LEU A 147 7.29 3.17 -18.60
N LEU A 148 7.90 3.50 -17.47
CA LEU A 148 8.08 4.86 -16.96
C LEU A 148 9.58 5.20 -16.77
N PRO A 149 10.42 5.14 -17.83
CA PRO A 149 11.88 5.19 -17.70
C PRO A 149 12.43 6.54 -17.20
N LYS A 150 11.62 7.60 -17.24
CA LYS A 150 12.01 8.95 -16.79
C LYS A 150 11.82 9.16 -15.29
N PHE A 151 11.06 8.29 -14.62
CA PHE A 151 10.74 8.42 -13.21
C PHE A 151 11.62 7.50 -12.37
N LYS A 152 11.92 7.90 -11.15
CA LYS A 152 12.61 7.07 -10.16
C LYS A 152 11.59 6.23 -9.40
N PRO A 153 11.79 4.90 -9.29
CA PRO A 153 10.86 4.05 -8.55
C PRO A 153 11.08 4.13 -7.05
N PHE A 154 10.01 3.86 -6.28
CA PHE A 154 10.09 3.56 -4.87
C PHE A 154 9.10 2.47 -4.47
N LEU A 155 9.40 1.79 -3.36
CA LEU A 155 8.48 0.89 -2.65
C LEU A 155 8.37 1.38 -1.21
N THR A 156 7.16 1.60 -0.74
CA THR A 156 6.92 1.90 0.67
C THR A 156 6.26 0.72 1.36
N TYR A 157 6.91 0.19 2.39
CA TYR A 157 6.35 -0.80 3.29
C TYR A 157 5.99 -0.15 4.61
N ALA A 158 4.79 -0.38 5.07
CA ALA A 158 4.37 0.07 6.39
C ALA A 158 3.44 -0.91 7.10
N SER A 159 3.51 -0.85 8.39
CA SER A 159 2.57 -1.42 9.36
C SER A 159 2.23 -0.33 10.37
N HIS A 160 1.37 -0.62 11.34
CA HIS A 160 1.11 0.31 12.43
C HIS A 160 2.32 0.59 13.34
N SER A 161 3.34 -0.27 13.32
CA SER A 161 4.47 -0.22 14.27
C SER A 161 5.84 -0.11 13.62
N ASP A 162 5.92 -0.12 12.30
CA ASP A 162 7.19 -0.12 11.58
C ASP A 162 6.99 0.35 10.14
N ARG A 163 8.01 0.98 9.56
CA ARG A 163 7.97 1.49 8.19
C ARG A 163 9.34 1.45 7.53
N LYS A 164 9.36 1.33 6.21
CA LYS A 164 10.58 1.43 5.41
C LYS A 164 10.25 1.85 3.98
N ILE A 165 11.08 2.72 3.42
CA ILE A 165 11.07 3.04 2.00
C ILE A 165 12.31 2.48 1.31
N PHE A 166 12.11 1.93 0.13
CA PHE A 166 13.17 1.47 -0.75
C PHE A 166 13.18 2.31 -2.01
N THR A 167 14.35 2.82 -2.34
CA THR A 167 14.65 3.54 -3.58
C THR A 167 15.84 2.87 -4.25
N PRO A 168 16.15 3.16 -5.51
CA PRO A 168 17.36 2.61 -6.16
C PRO A 168 18.65 2.91 -5.40
N GLU A 169 18.67 4.02 -4.66
CA GLU A 169 19.86 4.45 -3.91
C GLU A 169 20.09 3.65 -2.61
N ASN A 170 19.03 3.05 -2.03
CA ASN A 170 19.12 2.32 -0.76
C ASN A 170 18.76 0.82 -0.87
N CYS A 171 18.62 0.31 -2.09
CA CYS A 171 18.24 -1.07 -2.39
C CYS A 171 19.45 -1.97 -2.70
N THR A 172 20.67 -1.57 -2.30
CA THR A 172 21.91 -2.30 -2.51
C THR A 172 22.21 -3.28 -1.37
#